data_ac3f04c2818b609d90fae60f9ca3d2ce
#
_entry.id   ac3f04c2818b609d90fae60f9ca3d2ce
#
_cell.length_a   1.000
_cell.length_b   1.000
_cell.length_c   1.000
_cell.angle_alpha   90.00
_cell.angle_beta   90.00
_cell.angle_gamma   90.00
#
_symmetry.space_group_name_H-M   'P 1'
#
loop_
_entity.id
_entity.type
_entity.pdbx_description
1 polymer ?
#
loop_
_entity_poly.entity_id
_entity_poly.type
_entity_poly.pdbx_seq_one_letter_code
_entity_poly.pdbx_strand_id
1 'polypeptide(L)'
;REDLNHTGAHKKYNSYQQDNGAYTYVRNDYMNLSGSISIDQSIWLTGGTLSLTTSLDYLSQLSGNKSRQFMSVPVALTLNQPIFSVNNVKWNRRIEPVRYEEAKAAFLSATENVTLNTINHFFNLLLARERVNISSQNLENARKLYEVAKVKRRMGKISENDLLQLQLNMLNAESALTDNESSLKNAMFTLRSFLALEGQEELDPVLPDSIPGGLLNYQDVLEKALANNSFARNIRRRQLEADYEVAKARGNLREITLFAQVGYTGTDHSFRSSYQHLKDNQVVEVGIRIPLLDWGKRRGQVRVAESNRQVTESKLRQETMDFNQNLFILTEQFNNQK
;
A
#
# COMPACT_ATOMS: atom_id res chain seq x y z
N ARG A 1 -15.55 -9.18 -14.72
CA ARG A 1 -14.62 -10.25 -14.36
C ARG A 1 -14.50 -11.23 -15.51
N GLU A 2 -13.29 -11.63 -15.82
CA GLU A 2 -12.96 -12.61 -16.85
C GLU A 2 -12.26 -13.78 -16.17
N ASP A 3 -12.73 -14.98 -16.44
CA ASP A 3 -12.15 -16.21 -15.93
C ASP A 3 -11.86 -17.17 -17.07
N LEU A 4 -10.62 -17.66 -17.16
CA LEU A 4 -10.22 -18.72 -18.08
C LEU A 4 -9.71 -19.90 -17.27
N ASN A 5 -10.27 -21.07 -17.49
CA ASN A 5 -9.92 -22.27 -16.78
C ASN A 5 -9.65 -23.44 -17.72
N HIS A 6 -8.63 -24.23 -17.41
CA HIS A 6 -8.26 -25.44 -18.15
C HIS A 6 -8.23 -26.63 -17.20
N THR A 7 -8.95 -27.67 -17.53
CA THR A 7 -8.97 -28.92 -16.79
C THR A 7 -8.77 -30.10 -17.74
N GLY A 8 -7.81 -30.96 -17.45
CA GLY A 8 -7.54 -32.16 -18.22
C GLY A 8 -7.55 -33.40 -17.31
N ALA A 9 -8.11 -34.49 -17.78
CA ALA A 9 -7.97 -35.79 -17.15
C ALA A 9 -7.31 -36.76 -18.12
N HIS A 10 -6.22 -37.38 -17.68
CA HIS A 10 -5.48 -38.38 -18.44
C HIS A 10 -5.37 -39.66 -17.62
N LYS A 11 -5.64 -40.82 -18.26
CA LYS A 11 -5.72 -42.16 -17.60
C LYS A 11 -6.73 -42.24 -16.47
N LYS A 12 -7.85 -41.49 -16.58
CA LYS A 12 -8.96 -41.60 -15.65
C LYS A 12 -9.88 -42.76 -16.08
N TYR A 13 -10.28 -43.59 -15.14
CA TYR A 13 -11.23 -44.72 -15.36
C TYR A 13 -12.51 -44.39 -14.61
N ASN A 14 -13.63 -44.48 -15.33
CA ASN A 14 -14.96 -44.41 -14.72
C ASN A 14 -15.54 -45.84 -14.68
N SER A 15 -16.16 -46.21 -13.56
CA SER A 15 -16.88 -47.48 -13.42
C SER A 15 -18.31 -47.32 -13.91
N TYR A 16 -18.73 -48.25 -14.75
CA TYR A 16 -20.14 -48.37 -15.18
C TYR A 16 -20.66 -49.75 -14.77
N GLN A 17 -21.82 -49.78 -14.16
CA GLN A 17 -22.50 -51.03 -13.84
C GLN A 17 -23.24 -51.53 -15.09
N GLN A 18 -22.95 -52.77 -15.48
CA GLN A 18 -23.64 -53.45 -16.57
C GLN A 18 -24.97 -54.02 -16.10
N ASP A 19 -25.86 -54.37 -17.01
CA ASP A 19 -27.20 -54.95 -16.73
C ASP A 19 -27.12 -56.29 -15.93
N ASN A 20 -25.96 -56.97 -15.99
CA ASN A 20 -25.69 -58.20 -15.20
C ASN A 20 -25.12 -57.92 -13.80
N GLY A 21 -25.09 -56.65 -13.36
CA GLY A 21 -24.56 -56.26 -12.05
C GLY A 21 -23.01 -56.12 -11.96
N ALA A 22 -22.27 -56.50 -12.99
CA ALA A 22 -20.81 -56.36 -13.03
C ALA A 22 -20.38 -54.93 -13.31
N TYR A 23 -19.20 -54.53 -12.79
CA TYR A 23 -18.64 -53.22 -13.08
C TYR A 23 -17.61 -53.30 -14.18
N THR A 24 -17.76 -52.45 -15.19
CA THR A 24 -16.78 -52.26 -16.25
C THR A 24 -16.08 -50.93 -16.06
N TYR A 25 -14.77 -50.91 -16.12
CA TYR A 25 -13.95 -49.69 -16.04
C TYR A 25 -13.62 -49.19 -17.45
N VAL A 26 -14.17 -48.04 -17.81
CA VAL A 26 -13.90 -47.40 -19.12
C VAL A 26 -12.99 -46.24 -18.91
N ARG A 27 -11.94 -46.20 -19.74
CA ARG A 27 -11.00 -45.08 -19.74
C ARG A 27 -11.70 -43.84 -20.28
N ASN A 28 -11.62 -42.75 -19.53
CA ASN A 28 -12.23 -41.47 -19.88
C ASN A 28 -11.18 -40.35 -19.79
N ASP A 29 -10.47 -40.13 -20.91
CA ASP A 29 -9.52 -39.02 -21.01
C ASP A 29 -10.24 -37.86 -21.70
N TYR A 30 -10.18 -36.68 -21.09
CA TYR A 30 -10.81 -35.48 -21.63
C TYR A 30 -10.00 -34.25 -21.34
N MET A 31 -10.22 -33.21 -22.16
CA MET A 31 -9.74 -31.86 -21.96
C MET A 31 -10.97 -30.95 -21.94
N ASN A 32 -11.07 -30.12 -20.91
CA ASN A 32 -12.08 -29.07 -20.79
C ASN A 32 -11.39 -27.70 -20.73
N LEU A 33 -11.82 -26.79 -21.60
CA LEU A 33 -11.41 -25.38 -21.60
C LEU A 33 -12.66 -24.56 -21.41
N SER A 34 -12.73 -23.79 -20.32
CA SER A 34 -13.86 -22.92 -20.02
C SER A 34 -13.44 -21.46 -19.92
N GLY A 35 -14.22 -20.58 -20.50
CA GLY A 35 -14.09 -19.14 -20.42
C GLY A 35 -15.41 -18.51 -20.02
N SER A 36 -15.39 -17.55 -19.11
CA SER A 36 -16.56 -16.79 -18.72
C SER A 36 -16.25 -15.31 -18.55
N ILE A 37 -17.25 -14.49 -18.88
CA ILE A 37 -17.24 -13.04 -18.64
C ILE A 37 -18.46 -12.72 -17.81
N SER A 38 -18.29 -12.00 -16.71
CA SER A 38 -19.40 -11.55 -15.87
C SER A 38 -19.34 -10.05 -15.60
N ILE A 39 -20.51 -9.43 -15.52
CA ILE A 39 -20.70 -8.07 -15.04
C ILE A 39 -21.53 -8.16 -13.78
N ASP A 40 -20.93 -7.77 -12.65
CA ASP A 40 -21.55 -7.84 -11.34
C ASP A 40 -21.93 -6.44 -10.87
N GLN A 41 -23.21 -6.21 -10.61
CA GLN A 41 -23.74 -4.97 -10.09
C GLN A 41 -24.27 -5.15 -8.68
N SER A 42 -23.67 -4.47 -7.72
CA SER A 42 -24.17 -4.44 -6.35
C SER A 42 -25.40 -3.55 -6.23
N ILE A 43 -26.45 -4.07 -5.61
CA ILE A 43 -27.69 -3.33 -5.35
C ILE A 43 -27.53 -2.55 -4.05
N TRP A 44 -27.39 -1.23 -4.16
CA TRP A 44 -27.08 -0.35 -3.04
C TRP A 44 -28.13 -0.36 -1.92
N LEU A 45 -29.40 -0.57 -2.28
CA LEU A 45 -30.52 -0.54 -1.35
C LEU A 45 -30.55 -1.79 -0.45
N THR A 46 -30.34 -2.96 -1.03
CA THR A 46 -30.53 -4.26 -0.38
C THR A 46 -29.21 -4.96 -0.02
N GLY A 47 -28.10 -4.55 -0.64
CA GLY A 47 -26.80 -5.22 -0.47
C GLY A 47 -26.67 -6.52 -1.27
N GLY A 48 -27.64 -6.84 -2.13
CA GLY A 48 -27.57 -7.96 -3.06
C GLY A 48 -26.67 -7.69 -4.26
N THR A 49 -26.41 -8.73 -5.05
CA THR A 49 -25.64 -8.64 -6.28
C THR A 49 -26.46 -9.21 -7.44
N LEU A 50 -26.55 -8.44 -8.51
CA LEU A 50 -27.10 -8.86 -9.79
C LEU A 50 -25.92 -9.11 -10.74
N SER A 51 -25.80 -10.33 -11.25
CA SER A 51 -24.72 -10.74 -12.16
C SER A 51 -25.28 -11.09 -13.52
N LEU A 52 -24.70 -10.51 -14.57
CA LEU A 52 -24.92 -10.90 -15.95
C LEU A 52 -23.69 -11.67 -16.40
N THR A 53 -23.87 -12.93 -16.78
CA THR A 53 -22.76 -13.83 -17.12
C THR A 53 -22.95 -14.41 -18.50
N THR A 54 -21.87 -14.51 -19.27
CA THR A 54 -21.76 -15.35 -20.46
C THR A 54 -20.61 -16.31 -20.29
N SER A 55 -20.79 -17.56 -20.70
CA SER A 55 -19.73 -18.58 -20.63
C SER A 55 -19.71 -19.47 -21.86
N LEU A 56 -18.53 -20.01 -22.12
CA LEU A 56 -18.28 -21.01 -23.14
C LEU A 56 -17.38 -22.09 -22.58
N ASP A 57 -17.84 -23.32 -22.68
CA ASP A 57 -17.07 -24.50 -22.33
C ASP A 57 -16.79 -25.33 -23.58
N TYR A 58 -15.54 -25.70 -23.78
CA TYR A 58 -15.10 -26.61 -24.82
C TYR A 58 -14.65 -27.91 -24.17
N LEU A 59 -15.39 -28.98 -24.45
CA LEU A 59 -15.07 -30.32 -23.99
C LEU A 59 -14.55 -31.16 -25.17
N SER A 60 -13.36 -31.71 -25.05
CA SER A 60 -12.80 -32.67 -26.01
C SER A 60 -12.58 -34.01 -25.29
N GLN A 61 -13.29 -35.03 -25.73
CA GLN A 61 -13.09 -36.40 -25.27
C GLN A 61 -12.01 -37.06 -26.09
N LEU A 62 -10.94 -37.53 -25.42
CA LEU A 62 -9.72 -38.03 -26.06
C LEU A 62 -9.66 -39.56 -26.11
N SER A 63 -10.51 -40.26 -25.32
CA SER A 63 -10.58 -41.72 -25.24
C SER A 63 -12.00 -42.22 -25.65
N GLY A 64 -12.09 -43.44 -26.18
CA GLY A 64 -13.34 -44.01 -26.68
C GLY A 64 -13.79 -43.34 -27.99
N ASN A 65 -15.06 -43.00 -28.07
CA ASN A 65 -15.61 -42.22 -29.20
C ASN A 65 -15.13 -40.78 -29.04
N LYS A 66 -14.07 -40.42 -29.78
CA LYS A 66 -13.55 -39.07 -29.81
C LYS A 66 -14.62 -38.08 -30.22
N SER A 67 -15.01 -37.20 -29.33
CA SER A 67 -16.02 -36.18 -29.60
C SER A 67 -15.56 -34.82 -29.14
N ARG A 68 -16.03 -33.78 -29.82
CA ARG A 68 -15.84 -32.40 -29.42
C ARG A 68 -17.20 -31.78 -29.19
N GLN A 69 -17.35 -31.04 -28.13
CA GLN A 69 -18.61 -30.42 -27.76
C GLN A 69 -18.36 -29.02 -27.22
N PHE A 70 -19.14 -28.09 -27.70
CA PHE A 70 -19.18 -26.72 -27.17
C PHE A 70 -20.48 -26.57 -26.37
N MET A 71 -20.35 -26.12 -25.12
CA MET A 71 -21.48 -25.72 -24.30
C MET A 71 -21.38 -24.23 -24.06
N SER A 72 -22.40 -23.50 -24.49
CA SER A 72 -22.46 -22.04 -24.31
C SER A 72 -23.60 -21.67 -23.37
N VAL A 73 -23.34 -20.66 -22.56
CA VAL A 73 -24.35 -19.91 -21.83
C VAL A 73 -24.32 -18.49 -22.40
N PRO A 74 -25.11 -18.19 -23.45
CA PRO A 74 -25.04 -16.87 -24.08
C PRO A 74 -25.34 -15.74 -23.10
N VAL A 75 -26.35 -15.93 -22.26
CA VAL A 75 -26.73 -14.98 -21.21
C VAL A 75 -27.32 -15.74 -20.03
N ALA A 76 -26.81 -15.45 -18.84
CA ALA A 76 -27.41 -15.84 -17.58
C ALA A 76 -27.49 -14.62 -16.67
N LEU A 77 -28.66 -14.39 -16.09
CA LEU A 77 -28.91 -13.36 -15.10
C LEU A 77 -29.06 -14.04 -13.75
N THR A 78 -28.19 -13.69 -12.79
CA THR A 78 -28.17 -14.28 -11.47
C THR A 78 -28.38 -13.18 -10.43
N LEU A 79 -29.36 -13.36 -9.55
CA LEU A 79 -29.57 -12.53 -8.37
C LEU A 79 -29.11 -13.30 -7.14
N ASN A 80 -28.22 -12.69 -6.38
CA ASN A 80 -27.79 -13.20 -5.09
C ASN A 80 -28.13 -12.14 -4.02
N GLN A 81 -29.18 -12.41 -3.23
CA GLN A 81 -29.69 -11.46 -2.26
C GLN A 81 -29.53 -12.03 -0.83
N PRO A 82 -28.52 -11.56 -0.08
CA PRO A 82 -28.44 -11.86 1.34
C PRO A 82 -29.54 -11.11 2.10
N ILE A 83 -30.24 -11.85 2.96
CA ILE A 83 -31.26 -11.32 3.88
C ILE A 83 -30.63 -11.30 5.28
N PHE A 84 -30.86 -10.24 6.04
CA PHE A 84 -30.31 -10.01 7.38
C PHE A 84 -28.78 -9.84 7.45
N SER A 85 -28.08 -9.91 6.34
CA SER A 85 -26.66 -9.61 6.27
C SER A 85 -26.40 -8.07 6.28
N VAL A 86 -25.15 -7.70 6.56
CA VAL A 86 -24.76 -6.31 6.49
C VAL A 86 -24.74 -5.82 5.02
N ASN A 87 -25.28 -4.64 4.79
CA ASN A 87 -25.19 -4.01 3.48
C ASN A 87 -23.80 -3.36 3.30
N ASN A 88 -22.90 -4.05 2.59
CA ASN A 88 -21.53 -3.60 2.34
C ASN A 88 -21.47 -2.28 1.58
N VAL A 89 -22.39 -2.05 0.64
CA VAL A 89 -22.42 -0.79 -0.15
C VAL A 89 -22.70 0.40 0.76
N LYS A 90 -23.62 0.24 1.73
CA LYS A 90 -23.95 1.28 2.70
C LYS A 90 -22.76 1.62 3.60
N TRP A 91 -21.98 0.62 4.02
CA TRP A 91 -20.78 0.83 4.82
C TRP A 91 -19.65 1.44 4.00
N ASN A 92 -19.42 0.96 2.77
CA ASN A 92 -18.43 1.54 1.86
C ASN A 92 -18.71 3.02 1.59
N ARG A 93 -19.98 3.41 1.41
CA ARG A 93 -20.36 4.82 1.27
C ARG A 93 -20.02 5.69 2.50
N ARG A 94 -19.82 5.10 3.67
CA ARG A 94 -19.39 5.82 4.89
C ARG A 94 -17.87 5.81 5.03
N ILE A 95 -17.21 4.73 4.65
CA ILE A 95 -15.77 4.52 4.85
C ILE A 95 -14.95 5.17 3.72
N GLU A 96 -15.35 4.97 2.46
CA GLU A 96 -14.57 5.42 1.32
C GLU A 96 -14.37 6.94 1.22
N PRO A 97 -15.35 7.80 1.54
CA PRO A 97 -15.11 9.23 1.60
C PRO A 97 -14.06 9.63 2.65
N VAL A 98 -14.08 8.96 3.82
CA VAL A 98 -13.08 9.21 4.88
C VAL A 98 -11.69 8.73 4.41
N ARG A 99 -11.62 7.58 3.76
CA ARG A 99 -10.38 7.06 3.17
C ARG A 99 -9.81 7.97 2.08
N TYR A 100 -10.68 8.53 1.24
CA TYR A 100 -10.27 9.50 0.22
C TYR A 100 -9.69 10.78 0.84
N GLU A 101 -10.36 11.34 1.85
CA GLU A 101 -9.87 12.53 2.56
C GLU A 101 -8.58 12.24 3.36
N GLU A 102 -8.44 11.02 3.91
CA GLU A 102 -7.19 10.57 4.54
C GLU A 102 -6.05 10.50 3.52
N ALA A 103 -6.30 9.89 2.35
CA ALA A 103 -5.30 9.80 1.28
C ALA A 103 -4.88 11.18 0.77
N LYS A 104 -5.83 12.12 0.63
CA LYS A 104 -5.56 13.50 0.25
C LYS A 104 -4.69 14.23 1.29
N ALA A 105 -5.00 14.05 2.58
CA ALA A 105 -4.19 14.62 3.65
C ALA A 105 -2.81 13.95 3.75
N ALA A 106 -2.72 12.63 3.49
CA ALA A 106 -1.45 11.92 3.44
C ALA A 106 -0.57 12.38 2.28
N PHE A 107 -1.16 12.68 1.12
CA PHE A 107 -0.44 13.29 -0.01
C PHE A 107 0.15 14.65 0.37
N LEU A 108 -0.65 15.51 1.03
CA LEU A 108 -0.17 16.81 1.51
C LEU A 108 1.00 16.62 2.50
N SER A 109 0.86 15.71 3.49
CA SER A 109 1.93 15.41 4.45
C SER A 109 3.20 14.86 3.76
N ALA A 110 3.05 14.04 2.72
CA ALA A 110 4.18 13.56 1.93
C ALA A 110 4.89 14.72 1.20
N THR A 111 4.14 15.67 0.64
CA THR A 111 4.69 16.87 0.00
C THR A 111 5.47 17.73 1.00
N GLU A 112 4.90 17.95 2.20
CA GLU A 112 5.60 18.67 3.26
C GLU A 112 6.89 17.96 3.71
N ASN A 113 6.88 16.64 3.80
CA ASN A 113 8.08 15.87 4.11
C ASN A 113 9.17 16.00 3.03
N VAL A 114 8.80 16.04 1.75
CA VAL A 114 9.75 16.34 0.66
C VAL A 114 10.34 17.72 0.85
N THR A 115 9.51 18.73 1.17
CA THR A 115 9.97 20.10 1.44
C THR A 115 10.95 20.13 2.61
N LEU A 116 10.62 19.49 3.73
CA LEU A 116 11.53 19.40 4.90
C LEU A 116 12.86 18.72 4.56
N ASN A 117 12.83 17.63 3.81
CA ASN A 117 14.05 16.94 3.38
C ASN A 117 14.90 17.82 2.44
N THR A 118 14.25 18.57 1.53
CA THR A 118 14.93 19.54 0.67
C THR A 118 15.64 20.60 1.49
N ILE A 119 14.96 21.17 2.48
CA ILE A 119 15.53 22.16 3.39
C ILE A 119 16.74 21.58 4.15
N ASN A 120 16.62 20.35 4.66
CA ASN A 120 17.73 19.69 5.36
C ASN A 120 18.93 19.46 4.44
N HIS A 121 18.72 19.00 3.22
CA HIS A 121 19.82 18.82 2.25
C HIS A 121 20.45 20.16 1.86
N PHE A 122 19.63 21.21 1.70
CA PHE A 122 20.12 22.56 1.43
C PHE A 122 21.03 23.07 2.55
N PHE A 123 20.59 23.01 3.81
CA PHE A 123 21.41 23.45 4.93
C PHE A 123 22.65 22.58 5.14
N ASN A 124 22.58 21.28 4.87
CA ASN A 124 23.76 20.41 4.92
C ASN A 124 24.80 20.82 3.87
N LEU A 125 24.38 21.19 2.66
CA LEU A 125 25.26 21.70 1.64
C LEU A 125 25.89 23.05 2.04
N LEU A 126 25.08 23.96 2.57
CA LEU A 126 25.55 25.25 3.07
C LEU A 126 26.61 25.08 4.18
N LEU A 127 26.34 24.25 5.16
CA LEU A 127 27.28 23.95 6.26
C LEU A 127 28.56 23.29 5.75
N ALA A 128 28.47 22.37 4.78
CA ALA A 128 29.65 21.73 4.19
C ALA A 128 30.53 22.77 3.46
N ARG A 129 29.92 23.73 2.77
CA ARG A 129 30.63 24.81 2.12
C ARG A 129 31.36 25.71 3.12
N GLU A 130 30.67 26.12 4.19
CA GLU A 130 31.30 26.95 5.22
C GLU A 130 32.44 26.22 5.93
N ARG A 131 32.33 24.89 6.14
CA ARG A 131 33.45 24.09 6.68
C ARG A 131 34.66 24.09 5.78
N VAL A 132 34.50 24.04 4.45
CA VAL A 132 35.59 24.15 3.49
C VAL A 132 36.26 25.55 3.59
N ASN A 133 35.47 26.63 3.66
CA ASN A 133 35.97 27.97 3.83
C ASN A 133 36.81 28.10 5.11
N ILE A 134 36.31 27.63 6.23
CA ILE A 134 37.00 27.63 7.54
C ILE A 134 38.30 26.80 7.47
N SER A 135 38.25 25.59 6.88
CA SER A 135 39.42 24.70 6.76
C SER A 135 40.48 25.28 5.88
N SER A 136 40.11 25.96 4.79
CA SER A 136 41.02 26.65 3.90
C SER A 136 41.75 27.76 4.63
N GLN A 137 41.04 28.61 5.41
CA GLN A 137 41.65 29.65 6.24
C GLN A 137 42.58 29.08 7.33
N ASN A 138 42.16 27.97 7.96
CA ASN A 138 42.97 27.28 8.97
C ASN A 138 44.26 26.72 8.37
N LEU A 139 44.21 26.11 7.18
CA LEU A 139 45.42 25.67 6.48
C LEU A 139 46.34 26.81 6.09
N GLU A 140 45.80 27.91 5.61
CA GLU A 140 46.62 29.11 5.27
C GLU A 140 47.35 29.63 6.52
N ASN A 141 46.64 29.73 7.64
CA ASN A 141 47.23 30.14 8.91
C ASN A 141 48.29 29.16 9.43
N ALA A 142 48.02 27.85 9.36
CA ALA A 142 49.00 26.82 9.75
C ALA A 142 50.26 26.84 8.88
N ARG A 143 50.13 27.06 7.55
CA ARG A 143 51.24 27.23 6.62
C ARG A 143 52.07 28.44 6.96
N LYS A 144 51.45 29.61 7.21
CA LYS A 144 52.16 30.84 7.65
C LYS A 144 52.95 30.63 8.94
N LEU A 145 52.34 29.97 9.96
CA LEU A 145 53.01 29.66 11.21
C LEU A 145 54.19 28.72 11.03
N TYR A 146 54.06 27.69 10.22
CA TYR A 146 55.13 26.76 9.88
C TYR A 146 56.29 27.44 9.19
N GLU A 147 56.05 28.33 8.19
CA GLU A 147 57.07 29.08 7.49
C GLU A 147 57.85 30.06 8.44
N VAL A 148 57.10 30.74 9.32
CA VAL A 148 57.75 31.58 10.37
C VAL A 148 58.60 30.70 11.33
N ALA A 149 58.14 29.53 11.71
CA ALA A 149 58.87 28.59 12.56
C ALA A 149 60.16 28.09 11.89
N LYS A 150 60.14 27.80 10.60
CA LYS A 150 61.36 27.43 9.83
C LYS A 150 62.43 28.53 9.90
N VAL A 151 62.04 29.79 9.81
CA VAL A 151 62.96 30.92 9.94
C VAL A 151 63.50 31.03 11.38
N LYS A 152 62.64 30.92 12.39
CA LYS A 152 63.03 30.95 13.84
C LYS A 152 63.94 29.79 14.21
N ARG A 153 63.72 28.60 13.63
CA ARG A 153 64.61 27.43 13.85
C ARG A 153 65.98 27.65 13.28
N ARG A 154 66.10 28.21 12.06
CA ARG A 154 67.39 28.58 11.47
C ARG A 154 68.16 29.63 12.32
N MET A 155 67.44 30.49 13.06
CA MET A 155 68.02 31.48 13.96
C MET A 155 68.30 30.90 15.35
N GLY A 156 68.06 29.60 15.60
CA GLY A 156 68.26 28.94 16.86
C GLY A 156 67.26 29.32 17.97
N LYS A 157 66.12 29.96 17.60
CA LYS A 157 65.11 30.50 18.52
C LYS A 157 64.02 29.52 18.95
N ILE A 158 63.87 28.39 18.30
CA ILE A 158 62.94 27.32 18.66
C ILE A 158 63.57 25.94 18.53
N SER A 159 63.04 24.94 19.21
CA SER A 159 63.50 23.57 19.13
C SER A 159 63.08 22.88 17.81
N GLU A 160 63.73 21.79 17.50
CA GLU A 160 63.31 20.94 16.35
C GLU A 160 61.94 20.31 16.58
N ASN A 161 61.70 19.91 17.85
CA ASN A 161 60.40 19.34 18.21
C ASN A 161 59.26 20.34 18.01
N ASP A 162 59.43 21.61 18.35
CA ASP A 162 58.45 22.68 18.10
C ASP A 162 58.17 22.84 16.59
N LEU A 163 59.24 22.78 15.76
CA LEU A 163 59.08 22.86 14.29
C LEU A 163 58.28 21.65 13.76
N LEU A 164 58.61 20.42 14.17
CA LEU A 164 57.91 19.20 13.77
C LEU A 164 56.43 19.21 14.22
N GLN A 165 56.16 19.78 15.41
CA GLN A 165 54.76 19.90 15.87
C GLN A 165 53.95 20.89 15.01
N LEU A 166 54.55 22.02 14.60
CA LEU A 166 53.89 22.94 13.68
C LEU A 166 53.73 22.35 12.26
N GLN A 167 54.68 21.55 11.82
CA GLN A 167 54.54 20.78 10.60
C GLN A 167 53.39 19.78 10.66
N LEU A 168 53.29 19.04 11.72
CA LEU A 168 52.20 18.11 11.97
C LEU A 168 50.82 18.84 11.96
N ASN A 169 50.74 19.98 12.65
CA ASN A 169 49.53 20.80 12.65
C ASN A 169 49.15 21.27 11.23
N MET A 170 50.12 21.64 10.42
CA MET A 170 49.89 22.03 9.00
C MET A 170 49.35 20.85 8.18
N LEU A 171 49.96 19.65 8.34
CA LEU A 171 49.51 18.44 7.64
C LEU A 171 48.12 18.00 8.08
N ASN A 172 47.80 18.11 9.37
CA ASN A 172 46.47 17.83 9.89
C ASN A 172 45.44 18.84 9.30
N ALA A 173 45.78 20.12 9.19
CA ALA A 173 44.91 21.11 8.55
C ALA A 173 44.69 20.83 7.07
N GLU A 174 45.70 20.32 6.36
CA GLU A 174 45.59 19.91 4.95
C GLU A 174 44.70 18.70 4.77
N SER A 175 44.85 17.69 5.64
CA SER A 175 43.95 16.53 5.68
C SER A 175 42.51 16.93 5.95
N ALA A 176 42.29 17.82 6.94
CA ALA A 176 40.95 18.32 7.27
C ALA A 176 40.30 19.10 6.11
N LEU A 177 41.07 19.86 5.34
CA LEU A 177 40.54 20.52 4.15
C LEU A 177 40.09 19.49 3.10
N THR A 178 40.91 18.48 2.81
CA THR A 178 40.58 17.40 1.86
C THR A 178 39.31 16.64 2.25
N ASP A 179 39.15 16.33 3.55
CA ASP A 179 37.98 15.66 4.08
C ASP A 179 36.72 16.53 3.95
N ASN A 180 36.84 17.82 4.23
CA ASN A 180 35.72 18.75 4.09
C ASN A 180 35.35 19.00 2.61
N GLU A 181 36.31 19.07 1.69
CA GLU A 181 36.04 19.12 0.24
C GLU A 181 35.30 17.87 -0.27
N SER A 182 35.67 16.70 0.24
CA SER A 182 34.98 15.44 -0.06
C SER A 182 33.55 15.46 0.49
N SER A 183 33.37 15.99 1.70
CA SER A 183 32.06 16.16 2.32
C SER A 183 31.17 17.14 1.56
N LEU A 184 31.73 18.23 1.05
CA LEU A 184 31.03 19.18 0.20
C LEU A 184 30.53 18.53 -1.11
N LYS A 185 31.42 17.78 -1.79
CA LYS A 185 31.05 17.04 -3.00
C LYS A 185 29.91 16.05 -2.75
N ASN A 186 29.96 15.33 -1.62
CA ASN A 186 28.91 14.39 -1.22
C ASN A 186 27.58 15.10 -0.91
N ALA A 187 27.61 16.22 -0.18
CA ALA A 187 26.41 17.00 0.13
C ALA A 187 25.77 17.59 -1.15
N MET A 188 26.59 18.07 -2.09
CA MET A 188 26.13 18.56 -3.39
C MET A 188 25.49 17.44 -4.22
N PHE A 189 26.15 16.27 -4.30
CA PHE A 189 25.61 15.11 -5.00
C PHE A 189 24.27 14.67 -4.40
N THR A 190 24.17 14.64 -3.06
CA THR A 190 22.95 14.24 -2.35
C THR A 190 21.78 15.18 -2.66
N LEU A 191 21.99 16.49 -2.58
CA LEU A 191 20.95 17.48 -2.92
C LEU A 191 20.53 17.38 -4.39
N ARG A 192 21.48 17.26 -5.31
CA ARG A 192 21.19 17.13 -6.76
C ARG A 192 20.40 15.87 -7.06
N SER A 193 20.84 14.73 -6.51
CA SER A 193 20.14 13.45 -6.68
C SER A 193 18.72 13.51 -6.11
N PHE A 194 18.54 14.15 -4.95
CA PHE A 194 17.22 14.32 -4.34
C PHE A 194 16.29 15.19 -5.16
N LEU A 195 16.82 16.25 -5.79
CA LEU A 195 16.07 17.16 -6.67
C LEU A 195 15.94 16.64 -8.11
N ALA A 196 16.50 15.46 -8.42
CA ALA A 196 16.56 14.88 -9.76
C ALA A 196 17.13 15.87 -10.81
N LEU A 197 18.11 16.66 -10.44
CA LEU A 197 18.76 17.60 -11.35
C LEU A 197 19.74 16.86 -12.25
N GLU A 198 19.49 16.91 -13.55
CA GLU A 198 20.41 16.43 -14.58
C GLU A 198 21.43 17.53 -14.89
N GLY A 199 22.72 17.19 -14.81
CA GLY A 199 23.79 18.13 -15.10
C GLY A 199 24.91 18.12 -14.07
N GLN A 200 26.02 18.80 -14.36
CA GLN A 200 27.18 18.94 -13.47
C GLN A 200 27.33 20.38 -12.92
N GLU A 201 26.27 21.17 -13.00
CA GLU A 201 26.34 22.57 -12.52
C GLU A 201 26.58 22.62 -11.00
N GLU A 202 27.41 23.52 -10.58
CA GLU A 202 27.71 23.73 -9.16
C GLU A 202 26.58 24.53 -8.53
N LEU A 203 26.01 23.97 -7.44
CA LEU A 203 24.92 24.60 -6.69
C LEU A 203 25.53 25.55 -5.66
N ASP A 204 25.17 26.82 -5.72
CA ASP A 204 25.56 27.81 -4.75
C ASP A 204 24.41 28.10 -3.77
N PRO A 205 24.44 27.56 -2.55
CA PRO A 205 23.41 27.80 -1.56
C PRO A 205 23.54 29.20 -0.96
N VAL A 206 22.49 30.00 -1.07
CA VAL A 206 22.42 31.34 -0.49
C VAL A 206 21.49 31.35 0.69
N LEU A 207 21.92 31.88 1.83
CA LEU A 207 21.07 32.03 3.01
C LEU A 207 19.95 33.02 2.74
N PRO A 208 18.71 32.71 3.20
CA PRO A 208 17.62 33.67 3.13
C PRO A 208 17.89 34.86 4.07
N ASP A 209 17.54 36.06 3.62
CA ASP A 209 17.77 37.31 4.36
C ASP A 209 17.03 37.38 5.70
N SER A 210 15.93 36.61 5.84
CA SER A 210 15.17 36.51 7.10
C SER A 210 14.56 35.12 7.27
N ILE A 211 14.65 34.61 8.48
CA ILE A 211 13.95 33.39 8.88
C ILE A 211 12.65 33.81 9.56
N PRO A 212 11.47 33.35 9.08
CA PRO A 212 10.22 33.65 9.75
C PRO A 212 10.27 33.15 11.20
N GLY A 213 10.04 34.05 12.12
CA GLY A 213 10.08 33.74 13.55
C GLY A 213 8.77 34.15 14.23
N GLY A 214 8.25 33.35 15.14
CA GLY A 214 7.11 33.64 15.98
C GLY A 214 7.00 32.55 17.04
N LEU A 215 6.50 32.86 18.25
CA LEU A 215 6.14 31.84 19.23
C LEU A 215 4.90 31.10 18.77
N LEU A 216 4.93 29.79 18.85
CA LEU A 216 3.80 28.93 18.50
C LEU A 216 2.97 28.66 19.75
N ASN A 217 1.65 28.88 19.67
CA ASN A 217 0.74 28.44 20.71
C ASN A 217 0.34 26.99 20.46
N TYR A 218 0.48 26.14 21.47
CA TYR A 218 0.16 24.71 21.34
C TYR A 218 -1.30 24.47 20.90
N GLN A 219 -2.26 25.24 21.42
CA GLN A 219 -3.69 25.06 21.07
C GLN A 219 -3.95 25.34 19.59
N ASP A 220 -3.36 26.39 19.04
CA ASP A 220 -3.48 26.74 17.62
C ASP A 220 -2.82 25.69 16.73
N VAL A 221 -1.67 25.15 17.16
CA VAL A 221 -0.96 24.08 16.45
C VAL A 221 -1.77 22.80 16.46
N LEU A 222 -2.35 22.43 17.61
CA LEU A 222 -3.20 21.26 17.77
C LEU A 222 -4.44 21.33 16.85
N GLU A 223 -5.14 22.47 16.86
CA GLU A 223 -6.33 22.68 16.02
C GLU A 223 -5.98 22.53 14.52
N LYS A 224 -4.92 23.20 14.06
CA LYS A 224 -4.45 23.10 12.68
C LYS A 224 -3.98 21.71 12.30
N ALA A 225 -3.29 21.03 13.23
CA ALA A 225 -2.83 19.65 13.00
C ALA A 225 -4.01 18.69 12.85
N LEU A 226 -5.00 18.76 13.72
CA LEU A 226 -6.21 17.94 13.64
C LEU A 226 -7.04 18.21 12.38
N ALA A 227 -7.06 19.45 11.91
CA ALA A 227 -7.78 19.84 10.69
C ALA A 227 -7.11 19.34 9.41
N ASN A 228 -5.78 19.39 9.34
CA ASN A 228 -5.02 19.19 8.10
C ASN A 228 -4.25 17.87 8.02
N ASN A 229 -3.87 17.28 9.16
CA ASN A 229 -3.10 16.03 9.18
C ASN A 229 -4.00 14.82 8.87
N SER A 230 -3.42 13.81 8.22
CA SER A 230 -4.07 12.53 7.92
C SER A 230 -4.45 11.74 9.18
N PHE A 231 -3.82 12.01 10.33
CA PHE A 231 -3.98 11.28 11.57
C PHE A 231 -5.44 11.22 12.05
N ALA A 232 -6.13 12.37 12.17
CA ALA A 232 -7.52 12.42 12.65
C ALA A 232 -8.46 11.63 11.72
N ARG A 233 -8.21 11.67 10.40
CA ARG A 233 -8.97 10.91 9.41
C ARG A 233 -8.67 9.42 9.48
N ASN A 234 -7.42 9.04 9.71
CA ASN A 234 -7.00 7.66 9.95
C ASN A 234 -7.70 7.06 11.18
N ILE A 235 -7.70 7.78 12.31
CA ILE A 235 -8.43 7.39 13.52
C ILE A 235 -9.91 7.13 13.19
N ARG A 236 -10.55 8.07 12.50
CA ARG A 236 -11.97 7.94 12.13
C ARG A 236 -12.25 6.78 11.20
N ARG A 237 -11.41 6.55 10.20
CA ARG A 237 -11.54 5.41 9.28
C ARG A 237 -11.42 4.08 10.03
N ARG A 238 -10.38 3.90 10.84
CA ARG A 238 -10.15 2.67 11.61
C ARG A 238 -11.28 2.37 12.59
N GLN A 239 -11.88 3.40 13.18
CA GLN A 239 -13.06 3.24 14.03
C GLN A 239 -14.26 2.74 13.22
N LEU A 240 -14.53 3.36 12.06
CA LEU A 240 -15.62 2.93 11.17
C LEU A 240 -15.41 1.51 10.64
N GLU A 241 -14.18 1.13 10.31
CA GLU A 241 -13.83 -0.23 9.87
C GLU A 241 -14.04 -1.26 11.00
N ALA A 242 -13.66 -0.93 12.23
CA ALA A 242 -13.90 -1.79 13.38
C ALA A 242 -15.39 -1.99 13.65
N ASP A 243 -16.18 -0.92 13.56
CA ASP A 243 -17.64 -0.99 13.69
C ASP A 243 -18.28 -1.79 12.55
N TYR A 244 -17.77 -1.66 11.32
CA TYR A 244 -18.19 -2.46 10.17
C TYR A 244 -17.95 -3.94 10.38
N GLU A 245 -16.78 -4.36 10.88
CA GLU A 245 -16.49 -5.79 11.12
C GLU A 245 -17.39 -6.38 12.20
N VAL A 246 -17.75 -5.63 13.24
CA VAL A 246 -18.75 -6.07 14.24
C VAL A 246 -20.14 -6.20 13.60
N ALA A 247 -20.56 -5.19 12.82
CA ALA A 247 -21.85 -5.24 12.13
C ALA A 247 -21.93 -6.42 11.16
N LYS A 248 -20.84 -6.70 10.42
CA LYS A 248 -20.72 -7.83 9.50
C LYS A 248 -20.80 -9.17 10.23
N ALA A 249 -20.06 -9.34 11.32
CA ALA A 249 -20.09 -10.55 12.12
C ALA A 249 -21.50 -10.80 12.70
N ARG A 250 -22.19 -9.75 13.17
CA ARG A 250 -23.56 -9.83 13.67
C ARG A 250 -24.57 -10.13 12.56
N GLY A 251 -24.40 -9.55 11.38
CA GLY A 251 -25.22 -9.84 10.20
C GLY A 251 -25.13 -11.31 9.79
N ASN A 252 -23.90 -11.83 9.75
CA ASN A 252 -23.63 -13.23 9.37
C ASN A 252 -24.23 -14.27 10.34
N LEU A 253 -24.59 -13.87 11.57
CA LEU A 253 -25.30 -14.79 12.49
C LEU A 253 -26.63 -15.29 11.94
N ARG A 254 -27.33 -14.46 11.19
CA ARG A 254 -28.70 -14.69 10.71
C ARG A 254 -28.77 -14.67 9.18
N GLU A 255 -27.63 -14.78 8.51
CA GLU A 255 -27.60 -14.68 7.05
C GLU A 255 -28.40 -15.79 6.41
N ILE A 256 -29.41 -15.39 5.65
CA ILE A 256 -30.18 -16.23 4.73
C ILE A 256 -29.90 -15.65 3.34
N THR A 257 -29.47 -16.49 2.41
CA THR A 257 -29.23 -16.05 1.05
C THR A 257 -30.34 -16.53 0.15
N LEU A 258 -31.03 -15.61 -0.51
CA LEU A 258 -31.93 -15.89 -1.60
C LEU A 258 -31.12 -15.86 -2.90
N PHE A 259 -31.29 -16.92 -3.70
CA PHE A 259 -30.62 -17.09 -4.98
C PHE A 259 -31.68 -17.27 -6.06
N ALA A 260 -31.53 -16.55 -7.16
CA ALA A 260 -32.36 -16.70 -8.34
C ALA A 260 -31.50 -16.59 -9.59
N GLN A 261 -31.66 -17.52 -10.51
CA GLN A 261 -30.95 -17.51 -11.79
C GLN A 261 -31.92 -17.81 -12.95
N VAL A 262 -31.77 -17.05 -14.01
CA VAL A 262 -32.43 -17.30 -15.29
C VAL A 262 -31.40 -17.20 -16.39
N GLY A 263 -31.40 -18.16 -17.33
CA GLY A 263 -30.42 -18.17 -18.42
C GLY A 263 -30.80 -19.11 -19.55
N TYR A 264 -30.07 -18.97 -20.64
CA TYR A 264 -30.20 -19.83 -21.83
C TYR A 264 -28.91 -20.62 -21.97
N THR A 265 -29.03 -21.90 -22.33
CA THR A 265 -27.89 -22.76 -22.62
C THR A 265 -27.98 -23.33 -24.00
N GLY A 266 -26.85 -23.44 -24.69
CA GLY A 266 -26.71 -24.08 -25.97
C GLY A 266 -25.63 -25.16 -25.94
N THR A 267 -25.86 -26.29 -26.62
CA THR A 267 -24.88 -27.36 -26.71
C THR A 267 -24.82 -27.84 -28.16
N ASP A 268 -23.63 -27.84 -28.75
CA ASP A 268 -23.42 -28.30 -30.12
C ASP A 268 -21.96 -28.75 -30.33
N HIS A 269 -21.70 -29.39 -31.46
CA HIS A 269 -20.37 -29.80 -31.89
C HIS A 269 -19.54 -28.66 -32.49
N SER A 270 -20.16 -27.53 -32.83
CA SER A 270 -19.48 -26.33 -33.32
C SER A 270 -19.75 -25.12 -32.43
N PHE A 271 -18.78 -24.24 -32.37
CA PHE A 271 -18.86 -22.98 -31.59
C PHE A 271 -20.06 -22.12 -32.02
N ARG A 272 -20.23 -21.89 -33.34
CA ARG A 272 -21.29 -21.03 -33.87
C ARG A 272 -22.68 -21.60 -33.60
N SER A 273 -22.84 -22.92 -33.80
CA SER A 273 -24.13 -23.60 -33.60
C SER A 273 -24.53 -23.63 -32.13
N SER A 274 -23.58 -23.68 -31.19
CA SER A 274 -23.91 -23.66 -29.77
C SER A 274 -24.52 -22.33 -29.29
N TYR A 275 -24.27 -21.23 -30.02
CA TYR A 275 -24.93 -19.94 -29.80
C TYR A 275 -26.20 -19.70 -30.61
N GLN A 276 -26.40 -20.43 -31.70
CA GLN A 276 -27.55 -20.26 -32.59
C GLN A 276 -28.71 -21.22 -32.29
N HIS A 277 -28.38 -22.43 -31.86
CA HIS A 277 -29.37 -23.44 -31.51
C HIS A 277 -29.49 -23.52 -29.97
N LEU A 278 -30.04 -22.46 -29.43
CA LEU A 278 -30.37 -22.47 -27.99
C LEU A 278 -31.47 -23.50 -27.80
N LYS A 279 -31.19 -24.56 -27.06
CA LYS A 279 -32.21 -25.48 -26.61
C LYS A 279 -33.10 -24.73 -25.64
N ASP A 280 -34.40 -25.01 -25.65
CA ASP A 280 -35.40 -24.44 -24.74
C ASP A 280 -35.14 -24.78 -23.25
N ASN A 281 -33.90 -24.87 -22.86
CA ASN A 281 -33.46 -25.03 -21.49
C ASN A 281 -33.33 -23.66 -20.81
N GLN A 282 -34.48 -23.02 -20.61
CA GLN A 282 -34.56 -21.92 -19.67
C GLN A 282 -34.29 -22.52 -18.27
N VAL A 283 -33.13 -22.30 -17.76
CA VAL A 283 -32.84 -22.68 -16.36
C VAL A 283 -33.38 -21.55 -15.47
N VAL A 284 -34.47 -21.81 -14.78
CA VAL A 284 -34.97 -20.97 -13.70
C VAL A 284 -34.70 -21.70 -12.41
N GLU A 285 -33.76 -21.21 -11.65
CA GLU A 285 -33.41 -21.76 -10.35
C GLU A 285 -33.68 -20.73 -9.27
N VAL A 286 -34.44 -21.13 -8.23
CA VAL A 286 -34.66 -20.32 -7.04
C VAL A 286 -34.32 -21.19 -5.82
N GLY A 287 -33.43 -20.68 -4.99
CA GLY A 287 -32.96 -21.40 -3.81
C GLY A 287 -32.83 -20.50 -2.60
N ILE A 288 -32.94 -21.13 -1.42
CA ILE A 288 -32.69 -20.47 -0.14
C ILE A 288 -31.58 -21.25 0.56
N ARG A 289 -30.52 -20.56 0.94
CA ARG A 289 -29.43 -21.14 1.71
C ARG A 289 -29.55 -20.69 3.17
N ILE A 290 -29.80 -21.62 4.05
CA ILE A 290 -29.93 -21.38 5.50
C ILE A 290 -28.88 -22.22 6.21
N PRO A 291 -27.97 -21.62 7.00
CA PRO A 291 -27.07 -22.38 7.85
C PRO A 291 -27.80 -22.86 9.10
N LEU A 292 -28.01 -24.16 9.23
CA LEU A 292 -28.75 -24.75 10.33
C LEU A 292 -27.89 -24.99 11.58
N LEU A 293 -26.68 -25.50 11.44
CA LEU A 293 -25.78 -25.86 12.53
C LEU A 293 -24.34 -25.37 12.23
N ASP A 294 -23.78 -24.60 13.13
CA ASP A 294 -22.40 -24.09 13.02
C ASP A 294 -21.56 -24.30 14.30
N TRP A 295 -22.09 -25.07 15.25
CA TRP A 295 -21.44 -25.39 16.52
C TRP A 295 -20.92 -24.17 17.29
N GLY A 296 -21.59 -23.04 17.16
CA GLY A 296 -21.23 -21.78 17.82
C GLY A 296 -20.14 -20.96 17.12
N LYS A 297 -19.66 -21.37 15.94
CA LYS A 297 -18.60 -20.67 15.17
C LYS A 297 -18.94 -19.20 14.93
N ARG A 298 -20.16 -18.90 14.49
CA ARG A 298 -20.60 -17.53 14.20
C ARG A 298 -20.70 -16.67 15.45
N ARG A 299 -21.18 -17.22 16.57
CA ARG A 299 -21.18 -16.53 17.86
C ARG A 299 -19.75 -16.22 18.31
N GLY A 300 -18.83 -17.18 18.10
CA GLY A 300 -17.39 -16.97 18.34
C GLY A 300 -16.84 -15.82 17.50
N GLN A 301 -17.18 -15.77 16.21
CA GLN A 301 -16.77 -14.69 15.30
C GLN A 301 -17.25 -13.30 15.76
N VAL A 302 -18.50 -13.21 16.26
CA VAL A 302 -19.00 -11.94 16.82
C VAL A 302 -18.18 -11.52 18.05
N ARG A 303 -17.89 -12.44 18.97
CA ARG A 303 -17.05 -12.11 20.15
C ARG A 303 -15.66 -11.67 19.75
N VAL A 304 -15.06 -12.34 18.76
CA VAL A 304 -13.74 -11.94 18.22
C VAL A 304 -13.81 -10.53 17.62
N ALA A 305 -14.83 -10.24 16.80
CA ALA A 305 -15.00 -8.92 16.20
C ALA A 305 -15.21 -7.82 17.27
N GLU A 306 -15.99 -8.09 18.30
CA GLU A 306 -16.21 -7.17 19.43
C GLU A 306 -14.93 -6.95 20.24
N SER A 307 -14.15 -8.00 20.53
CA SER A 307 -12.86 -7.88 21.19
C SER A 307 -11.85 -7.10 20.35
N ASN A 308 -11.79 -7.36 19.03
CA ASN A 308 -10.93 -6.62 18.13
C ASN A 308 -11.31 -5.13 18.05
N ARG A 309 -12.60 -4.81 18.09
CA ARG A 309 -13.05 -3.42 18.19
C ARG A 309 -12.54 -2.75 19.47
N GLN A 310 -12.69 -3.41 20.63
CA GLN A 310 -12.18 -2.87 21.91
C GLN A 310 -10.66 -2.65 21.90
N VAL A 311 -9.91 -3.61 21.33
CA VAL A 311 -8.46 -3.46 21.14
C VAL A 311 -8.14 -2.27 20.24
N THR A 312 -8.88 -2.13 19.14
CA THR A 312 -8.72 -0.99 18.22
C THR A 312 -9.02 0.33 18.93
N GLU A 313 -10.14 0.45 19.64
CA GLU A 313 -10.50 1.64 20.41
C GLU A 313 -9.41 2.02 21.44
N SER A 314 -8.83 1.03 22.15
CA SER A 314 -7.76 1.26 23.11
C SER A 314 -6.48 1.75 22.43
N LYS A 315 -6.10 1.14 21.29
CA LYS A 315 -4.95 1.58 20.48
C LYS A 315 -5.14 2.99 19.95
N LEU A 316 -6.32 3.30 19.39
CA LEU A 316 -6.62 4.64 18.87
C LEU A 316 -6.57 5.71 19.96
N ARG A 317 -7.00 5.38 21.17
CA ARG A 317 -6.89 6.29 22.34
C ARG A 317 -5.42 6.54 22.70
N GLN A 318 -4.60 5.49 22.75
CA GLN A 318 -3.17 5.62 23.01
C GLN A 318 -2.47 6.44 21.94
N GLU A 319 -2.68 6.11 20.67
CA GLU A 319 -2.12 6.84 19.53
C GLU A 319 -2.50 8.32 19.54
N THR A 320 -3.73 8.65 19.98
CA THR A 320 -4.17 10.05 20.11
C THR A 320 -3.40 10.77 21.23
N MET A 321 -3.16 10.10 22.37
CA MET A 321 -2.35 10.67 23.46
C MET A 321 -0.91 10.89 23.01
N ASP A 322 -0.32 9.90 22.32
CA ASP A 322 1.04 9.98 21.81
C ASP A 322 1.19 11.10 20.77
N PHE A 323 0.21 11.24 19.88
CA PHE A 323 0.18 12.34 18.89
C PHE A 323 0.15 13.71 19.57
N ASN A 324 -0.72 13.91 20.56
CA ASN A 324 -0.80 15.15 21.31
C ASN A 324 0.50 15.46 22.06
N GLN A 325 1.09 14.44 22.69
CA GLN A 325 2.37 14.58 23.40
C GLN A 325 3.51 14.96 22.45
N ASN A 326 3.61 14.29 21.31
CA ASN A 326 4.64 14.59 20.32
C ASN A 326 4.48 16.01 19.76
N LEU A 327 3.26 16.42 19.50
CA LEU A 327 2.97 17.77 19.00
C LEU A 327 3.34 18.84 20.05
N PHE A 328 3.05 18.59 21.32
CA PHE A 328 3.48 19.47 22.42
C PHE A 328 5.00 19.59 22.47
N ILE A 329 5.72 18.46 22.47
CA ILE A 329 7.19 18.43 22.50
C ILE A 329 7.78 19.20 21.33
N LEU A 330 7.27 18.99 20.10
CA LEU A 330 7.74 19.70 18.91
C LEU A 330 7.48 21.22 18.99
N THR A 331 6.33 21.62 19.54
CA THR A 331 6.00 23.05 19.75
C THR A 331 6.97 23.70 20.74
N GLU A 332 7.23 23.04 21.87
CA GLU A 332 8.19 23.52 22.86
C GLU A 332 9.64 23.56 22.34
N GLN A 333 10.05 22.52 21.60
CA GLN A 333 11.36 22.50 20.96
C GLN A 333 11.53 23.67 19.97
N PHE A 334 10.52 23.94 19.15
CA PHE A 334 10.55 25.07 18.24
C PHE A 334 10.67 26.42 18.99
N ASN A 335 9.87 26.59 20.04
CA ASN A 335 9.91 27.81 20.84
C ASN A 335 11.23 28.02 21.58
N ASN A 336 11.92 26.92 21.95
CA ASN A 336 13.22 26.96 22.65
C ASN A 336 14.41 27.20 21.71
N GLN A 337 14.26 27.09 20.40
CA GLN A 337 15.33 27.34 19.41
C GLN A 337 15.53 28.83 19.10
N LYS A 338 14.80 29.70 19.75
CA LYS A 338 14.94 31.16 19.67
C LYS A 338 15.83 31.68 20.78
#